data_f8ffc5069e77f6795f5ec8c3ae6c6977
#
_entry.id   f8ffc5069e77f6795f5ec8c3ae6c6977
#
_cell.length_a   1.000
_cell.length_b   1.000
_cell.length_c   1.000
_cell.angle_alpha   90.00
_cell.angle_beta   90.00
_cell.angle_gamma   90.00
#
_symmetry.space_group_name_H-M   'P 1'
#
loop_
_entity.id
_entity.type
_entity.pdbx_description
1 polymer ?
#
loop_
_entity_poly.entity_id
_entity_poly.type
_entity_poly.pdbx_seq_one_letter_code
_entity_poly.pdbx_strand_id
1 'polypeptide(L)'
;MVIIFSSKPSIIATSTVVGPTEQKSNFVSYFDNILTDNYAKQKTHEKAQYEMISEACNLILQKSKLERLSIDYFLSGDLVNQMTPTNFAAKELAAAFIGLFSACASSVSSVIVASLLTELKASNYAIAGASSHHNATEKQFRYPVLYGGQKPATAQWTVSAAGYCIVAPHQNGKPSIVAATVGKVVDFNYTDPFHMGGAMAPAAHDTIIRHL
;
A
#
# COMPACT_ATOMS: atom_id res chain seq x y z
N MET A 1 19.29 -10.88 3.38
CA MET A 1 18.93 -12.29 3.09
C MET A 1 17.82 -12.27 2.07
N VAL A 2 17.96 -13.00 0.98
CA VAL A 2 16.92 -13.19 -0.04
C VAL A 2 16.04 -14.39 0.36
N ILE A 3 14.73 -14.20 0.29
CA ILE A 3 13.72 -15.24 0.49
C ILE A 3 13.36 -15.77 -0.89
N ILE A 4 13.49 -17.07 -1.13
CA ILE A 4 13.07 -17.72 -2.38
C ILE A 4 11.75 -18.45 -2.13
N PHE A 5 10.76 -18.23 -2.98
CA PHE A 5 9.46 -18.87 -2.91
C PHE A 5 9.41 -20.08 -3.86
N SER A 6 9.48 -21.28 -3.29
CA SER A 6 9.45 -22.53 -4.08
C SER A 6 8.09 -22.78 -4.71
N SER A 7 7.00 -22.39 -4.03
CA SER A 7 5.62 -22.50 -4.54
C SER A 7 5.26 -21.44 -5.59
N LYS A 8 6.08 -20.39 -5.73
CA LYS A 8 5.89 -19.29 -6.66
C LYS A 8 4.48 -18.67 -6.58
N PRO A 9 4.08 -18.09 -5.43
CA PRO A 9 2.77 -17.47 -5.30
C PRO A 9 2.48 -16.52 -6.44
N SER A 10 1.22 -16.42 -6.86
CA SER A 10 0.82 -15.59 -7.99
C SER A 10 0.01 -14.38 -7.55
N ILE A 11 0.18 -13.26 -8.26
CA ILE A 11 -0.72 -12.11 -8.18
C ILE A 11 -1.86 -12.36 -9.18
N ILE A 12 -3.06 -12.62 -8.68
CA ILE A 12 -4.20 -13.03 -9.53
C ILE A 12 -5.12 -11.88 -9.93
N ALA A 13 -5.14 -10.82 -9.15
CA ALA A 13 -5.89 -9.60 -9.41
C ALA A 13 -5.20 -8.40 -8.76
N THR A 14 -5.49 -7.20 -9.28
CA THR A 14 -5.05 -5.92 -8.73
C THR A 14 -6.18 -4.91 -8.76
N SER A 15 -6.15 -3.93 -7.84
CA SER A 15 -7.04 -2.77 -7.87
C SER A 15 -6.34 -1.51 -7.43
N THR A 16 -6.79 -0.38 -7.98
CA THR A 16 -6.25 0.94 -7.66
C THR A 16 -7.37 1.98 -7.64
N VAL A 17 -7.46 2.73 -6.54
CA VAL A 17 -8.30 3.91 -6.41
C VAL A 17 -7.41 5.08 -6.05
N VAL A 18 -7.48 6.16 -6.81
CA VAL A 18 -6.55 7.29 -6.65
C VAL A 18 -7.28 8.62 -6.49
N GLY A 19 -6.60 9.59 -5.91
CA GLY A 19 -7.11 10.95 -5.75
C GLY A 19 -7.11 11.75 -7.06
N PRO A 20 -7.78 12.92 -7.09
CA PRO A 20 -7.95 13.72 -8.31
C PRO A 20 -6.64 14.26 -8.89
N THR A 21 -5.61 14.44 -8.08
CA THR A 21 -4.29 14.92 -8.55
C THR A 21 -3.64 13.93 -9.50
N GLU A 22 -3.93 12.64 -9.33
CA GLU A 22 -3.37 11.54 -10.12
C GLU A 22 -3.92 11.46 -11.55
N GLN A 23 -4.97 12.22 -11.88
CA GLN A 23 -5.42 12.40 -13.26
C GLN A 23 -4.33 12.94 -14.20
N LYS A 24 -3.34 13.63 -13.65
CA LYS A 24 -2.19 14.18 -14.40
C LYS A 24 -1.06 13.16 -14.59
N SER A 25 -1.20 11.96 -14.04
CA SER A 25 -0.21 10.90 -14.15
C SER A 25 -0.16 10.30 -15.56
N ASN A 26 1.04 9.93 -16.01
CA ASN A 26 1.20 9.13 -17.23
C ASN A 26 0.58 7.72 -17.12
N PHE A 27 0.20 7.30 -15.92
CA PHE A 27 -0.43 6.01 -15.62
C PHE A 27 -1.95 6.09 -15.50
N VAL A 28 -2.58 7.22 -15.85
CA VAL A 28 -4.01 7.47 -15.69
C VAL A 28 -4.91 6.36 -16.24
N SER A 29 -4.53 5.76 -17.36
CA SER A 29 -5.28 4.68 -18.01
C SER A 29 -5.22 3.33 -17.29
N TYR A 30 -4.35 3.20 -16.30
CA TYR A 30 -4.17 1.97 -15.52
C TYR A 30 -4.88 2.01 -14.17
N PHE A 31 -5.40 3.17 -13.75
CA PHE A 31 -6.15 3.27 -12.51
C PHE A 31 -7.58 2.81 -12.70
N ASP A 32 -8.08 2.03 -11.75
CA ASP A 32 -9.45 1.50 -11.82
C ASP A 32 -10.51 2.56 -11.51
N ASN A 33 -10.20 3.46 -10.57
CA ASN A 33 -11.04 4.61 -10.29
C ASN A 33 -10.19 5.82 -9.88
N ILE A 34 -10.67 7.00 -10.28
CA ILE A 34 -10.08 8.30 -9.93
C ILE A 34 -11.16 9.13 -9.24
N LEU A 35 -10.92 9.51 -7.99
CA LEU A 35 -11.86 10.32 -7.24
C LEU A 35 -12.03 11.72 -7.85
N THR A 36 -13.23 12.27 -7.76
CA THR A 36 -13.54 13.61 -8.26
C THR A 36 -13.01 14.71 -7.34
N ASP A 37 -12.84 14.41 -6.05
CA ASP A 37 -12.33 15.33 -5.03
C ASP A 37 -11.57 14.61 -3.94
N ASN A 38 -10.85 15.36 -3.08
CA ASN A 38 -10.04 14.80 -2.00
C ASN A 38 -10.86 14.32 -0.78
N TYR A 39 -12.16 14.47 -0.79
CA TYR A 39 -13.01 14.06 0.32
C TYR A 39 -13.75 12.75 0.07
N ALA A 40 -13.83 12.28 -1.18
CA ALA A 40 -14.59 11.07 -1.54
C ALA A 40 -16.03 11.12 -0.96
N LYS A 41 -16.67 12.31 -1.01
CA LYS A 41 -17.98 12.60 -0.40
C LYS A 41 -18.01 12.45 1.13
N GLN A 42 -16.87 12.34 1.80
CA GLN A 42 -16.76 12.22 3.25
C GLN A 42 -16.52 13.58 3.92
N LYS A 43 -16.65 13.64 5.25
CA LYS A 43 -16.46 14.87 6.03
C LYS A 43 -14.99 15.13 6.43
N THR A 44 -14.14 14.12 6.38
CA THR A 44 -12.72 14.22 6.75
C THR A 44 -11.85 13.43 5.78
N HIS A 45 -10.58 13.79 5.70
CA HIS A 45 -9.62 13.13 4.83
C HIS A 45 -9.30 11.70 5.27
N GLU A 46 -9.36 11.43 6.58
CA GLU A 46 -9.18 10.08 7.13
C GLU A 46 -10.33 9.16 6.71
N LYS A 47 -11.57 9.69 6.69
CA LYS A 47 -12.73 8.97 6.16
C LYS A 47 -12.66 8.80 4.66
N ALA A 48 -12.15 9.80 3.92
CA ALA A 48 -11.93 9.67 2.50
C ALA A 48 -10.93 8.54 2.19
N GLN A 49 -9.84 8.45 2.95
CA GLN A 49 -8.88 7.35 2.82
C GLN A 49 -9.52 5.99 3.09
N TYR A 50 -10.33 5.88 4.14
CA TYR A 50 -11.10 4.67 4.42
C TYR A 50 -11.99 4.26 3.22
N GLU A 51 -12.72 5.19 2.61
CA GLU A 51 -13.54 4.92 1.42
C GLU A 51 -12.69 4.43 0.24
N MET A 52 -11.52 5.03 0.01
CA MET A 52 -10.60 4.58 -1.03
C MET A 52 -10.18 3.13 -0.81
N ILE A 53 -9.89 2.74 0.43
CA ILE A 53 -9.53 1.36 0.77
C ILE A 53 -10.71 0.42 0.51
N SER A 54 -11.90 0.76 1.02
CA SER A 54 -13.12 -0.03 0.87
C SER A 54 -13.49 -0.21 -0.60
N GLU A 55 -13.42 0.84 -1.40
CA GLU A 55 -13.68 0.80 -2.83
C GLU A 55 -12.63 -0.09 -3.55
N ALA A 56 -11.34 0.09 -3.28
CA ALA A 56 -10.30 -0.73 -3.90
C ALA A 56 -10.46 -2.22 -3.54
N CYS A 57 -10.82 -2.54 -2.29
CA CYS A 57 -11.12 -3.91 -1.88
C CYS A 57 -12.36 -4.48 -2.57
N ASN A 58 -13.42 -3.69 -2.77
CA ASN A 58 -14.59 -4.13 -3.51
C ASN A 58 -14.27 -4.37 -5.00
N LEU A 59 -13.52 -3.47 -5.63
CA LEU A 59 -13.09 -3.60 -7.02
C LEU A 59 -12.24 -4.86 -7.25
N ILE A 60 -11.31 -5.16 -6.34
CA ILE A 60 -10.45 -6.34 -6.51
C ILE A 60 -11.26 -7.65 -6.37
N LEU A 61 -12.24 -7.70 -5.47
CA LEU A 61 -13.15 -8.83 -5.34
C LEU A 61 -14.00 -9.02 -6.61
N GLN A 62 -14.55 -7.94 -7.17
CA GLN A 62 -15.27 -7.99 -8.44
C GLN A 62 -14.40 -8.48 -9.60
N LYS A 63 -13.18 -7.95 -9.74
CA LYS A 63 -12.22 -8.34 -10.80
C LYS A 63 -11.76 -9.79 -10.70
N SER A 64 -11.56 -10.27 -9.47
CA SER A 64 -11.16 -11.66 -9.20
C SER A 64 -12.32 -12.64 -9.22
N LYS A 65 -13.57 -12.16 -9.15
CA LYS A 65 -14.79 -12.96 -8.95
C LYS A 65 -14.76 -13.80 -7.68
N LEU A 66 -14.03 -13.36 -6.68
CA LEU A 66 -13.98 -14.00 -5.36
C LEU A 66 -15.02 -13.39 -4.43
N GLU A 67 -15.63 -14.24 -3.63
CA GLU A 67 -16.48 -13.81 -2.53
C GLU A 67 -15.62 -13.28 -1.37
N ARG A 68 -16.15 -12.33 -0.62
CA ARG A 68 -15.45 -11.73 0.53
C ARG A 68 -15.01 -12.79 1.55
N LEU A 69 -15.84 -13.79 1.82
CA LEU A 69 -15.55 -14.87 2.75
C LEU A 69 -14.47 -15.84 2.27
N SER A 70 -14.08 -15.78 1.00
CA SER A 70 -12.97 -16.57 0.47
C SER A 70 -11.61 -15.97 0.80
N ILE A 71 -11.56 -14.74 1.31
CA ILE A 71 -10.31 -14.07 1.66
C ILE A 71 -9.88 -14.49 3.06
N ASP A 72 -8.72 -15.14 3.14
CA ASP A 72 -8.16 -15.59 4.43
C ASP A 72 -7.54 -14.43 5.20
N TYR A 73 -6.78 -13.57 4.50
CA TYR A 73 -6.05 -12.47 5.13
C TYR A 73 -6.22 -11.14 4.38
N PHE A 74 -6.30 -10.08 5.17
CA PHE A 74 -6.10 -8.71 4.72
C PHE A 74 -4.81 -8.17 5.33
N LEU A 75 -3.81 -7.89 4.49
CA LEU A 75 -2.52 -7.35 4.89
C LEU A 75 -2.38 -5.95 4.33
N SER A 76 -2.38 -4.97 5.19
CA SER A 76 -2.40 -3.58 4.75
C SER A 76 -1.79 -2.65 5.78
N GLY A 77 -1.39 -1.48 5.31
CA GLY A 77 -0.97 -0.38 6.14
C GLY A 77 -1.25 0.96 5.49
N ASP A 78 -1.08 1.99 6.27
CA ASP A 78 -1.16 3.37 5.81
C ASP A 78 -0.19 4.26 6.59
N LEU A 79 -0.21 5.57 6.32
CA LEU A 79 0.69 6.54 6.93
C LEU A 79 0.04 7.32 8.11
N VAL A 80 -1.21 7.04 8.43
CA VAL A 80 -1.93 7.69 9.53
C VAL A 80 -1.60 6.99 10.85
N ASN A 81 -1.50 7.74 11.93
CA ASN A 81 -1.24 7.17 13.25
C ASN A 81 -2.18 6.02 13.55
N GLN A 82 -1.60 4.92 14.06
CA GLN A 82 -2.31 3.68 14.40
C GLN A 82 -3.06 3.05 13.20
N MET A 83 -2.73 3.47 11.96
CA MET A 83 -3.39 2.95 10.74
C MET A 83 -4.93 3.01 10.85
N THR A 84 -5.45 4.13 11.36
CA THR A 84 -6.88 4.25 11.66
C THR A 84 -7.78 3.97 10.44
N PRO A 85 -7.55 4.54 9.23
CA PRO A 85 -8.36 4.20 8.06
C PRO A 85 -8.31 2.72 7.69
N THR A 86 -7.13 2.11 7.73
CA THR A 86 -6.93 0.69 7.41
C THR A 86 -7.63 -0.23 8.42
N ASN A 87 -7.57 0.08 9.72
CA ASN A 87 -8.26 -0.70 10.76
C ASN A 87 -9.79 -0.69 10.57
N PHE A 88 -10.37 0.46 10.21
CA PHE A 88 -11.80 0.53 9.93
C PHE A 88 -12.18 -0.24 8.67
N ALA A 89 -11.37 -0.18 7.62
CA ALA A 89 -11.61 -0.95 6.40
C ALA A 89 -11.47 -2.47 6.63
N ALA A 90 -10.52 -2.90 7.46
CA ALA A 90 -10.35 -4.31 7.83
C ALA A 90 -11.61 -4.92 8.46
N LYS A 91 -12.34 -4.14 9.26
CA LYS A 91 -13.62 -4.57 9.86
C LYS A 91 -14.64 -5.03 8.80
N GLU A 92 -14.66 -4.41 7.62
CA GLU A 92 -15.63 -4.73 6.57
C GLU A 92 -15.29 -5.99 5.79
N LEU A 93 -14.00 -6.33 5.69
CA LEU A 93 -13.56 -7.47 4.91
C LEU A 93 -13.84 -8.81 5.56
N ALA A 94 -14.04 -8.85 6.88
CA ALA A 94 -14.28 -10.08 7.66
C ALA A 94 -13.15 -11.14 7.51
N ALA A 95 -11.96 -10.73 7.06
CA ALA A 95 -10.76 -11.55 6.94
C ALA A 95 -9.85 -11.37 8.16
N ALA A 96 -8.94 -12.30 8.40
CA ALA A 96 -7.89 -12.09 9.39
C ALA A 96 -7.02 -10.89 9.00
N PHE A 97 -6.86 -9.92 9.91
CA PHE A 97 -6.15 -8.67 9.60
C PHE A 97 -4.74 -8.67 10.17
N ILE A 98 -3.76 -8.37 9.32
CA ILE A 98 -2.38 -8.10 9.71
C ILE A 98 -2.03 -6.67 9.29
N GLY A 99 -1.97 -5.76 10.27
CA GLY A 99 -1.58 -4.38 10.06
C GLY A 99 -0.06 -4.25 9.94
N LEU A 100 0.41 -3.54 8.91
CA LEU A 100 1.83 -3.34 8.62
C LEU A 100 2.14 -1.84 8.59
N PHE A 101 2.97 -1.39 9.53
CA PHE A 101 3.39 0.00 9.61
C PHE A 101 4.85 0.16 9.19
N SER A 102 5.07 0.14 7.88
CA SER A 102 6.40 0.23 7.25
C SER A 102 6.54 1.46 6.35
N ALA A 103 5.78 2.51 6.61
CA ALA A 103 5.73 3.74 5.81
C ALA A 103 5.64 3.44 4.30
N CYS A 104 6.54 3.97 3.48
CA CYS A 104 6.54 3.77 2.01
C CYS A 104 6.76 2.30 1.58
N ALA A 105 7.26 1.44 2.46
CA ALA A 105 7.46 0.01 2.18
C ALA A 105 6.23 -0.86 2.53
N SER A 106 5.15 -0.30 3.08
CA SER A 106 4.00 -1.07 3.58
C SER A 106 3.39 -1.97 2.51
N SER A 107 3.24 -1.51 1.27
CA SER A 107 2.66 -2.33 0.20
C SER A 107 3.54 -3.54 -0.17
N VAL A 108 4.85 -3.34 -0.30
CA VAL A 108 5.79 -4.44 -0.59
C VAL A 108 5.89 -5.39 0.60
N SER A 109 5.93 -4.86 1.83
CA SER A 109 5.94 -5.67 3.05
C SER A 109 4.69 -6.54 3.15
N SER A 110 3.51 -6.01 2.81
CA SER A 110 2.26 -6.79 2.81
C SER A 110 2.28 -7.91 1.78
N VAL A 111 2.82 -7.66 0.58
CA VAL A 111 2.97 -8.68 -0.46
C VAL A 111 3.96 -9.78 -0.03
N ILE A 112 5.07 -9.40 0.62
CA ILE A 112 6.04 -10.39 1.15
C ILE A 112 5.37 -11.29 2.20
N VAL A 113 4.64 -10.71 3.16
CA VAL A 113 3.98 -11.51 4.20
C VAL A 113 2.87 -12.39 3.60
N ALA A 114 2.06 -11.87 2.66
CA ALA A 114 1.08 -12.66 1.93
C ALA A 114 1.71 -13.84 1.19
N SER A 115 2.86 -13.62 0.55
CA SER A 115 3.61 -14.67 -0.16
C SER A 115 4.14 -15.73 0.79
N LEU A 116 4.64 -15.34 1.97
CA LEU A 116 5.06 -16.27 3.01
C LEU A 116 3.90 -17.13 3.55
N LEU A 117 2.74 -16.52 3.80
CA LEU A 117 1.54 -17.26 4.22
C LEU A 117 1.09 -18.26 3.15
N THR A 118 1.17 -17.88 1.88
CA THR A 118 0.86 -18.77 0.76
C THR A 118 1.88 -19.90 0.63
N GLU A 119 3.18 -19.60 0.73
CA GLU A 119 4.28 -20.60 0.72
C GLU A 119 4.08 -21.64 1.82
N LEU A 120 3.67 -21.20 3.02
CA LEU A 120 3.40 -22.07 4.17
C LEU A 120 2.04 -22.77 4.09
N LYS A 121 1.26 -22.58 3.02
CA LYS A 121 -0.11 -23.10 2.85
C LYS A 121 -1.08 -22.65 3.95
N ALA A 122 -0.80 -21.51 4.58
CA ALA A 122 -1.65 -20.87 5.58
C ALA A 122 -2.70 -19.94 4.96
N SER A 123 -2.57 -19.62 3.65
CA SER A 123 -3.49 -18.77 2.91
C SER A 123 -3.68 -19.29 1.49
N ASN A 124 -4.94 -19.29 1.03
CA ASN A 124 -5.30 -19.48 -0.38
C ASN A 124 -5.50 -18.14 -1.09
N TYR A 125 -6.08 -17.15 -0.41
CA TYR A 125 -6.28 -15.81 -0.95
C TYR A 125 -5.99 -14.76 0.12
N ALA A 126 -4.99 -13.94 -0.12
CA ALA A 126 -4.66 -12.81 0.72
C ALA A 126 -4.73 -11.49 -0.08
N ILE A 127 -5.51 -10.53 0.39
CA ILE A 127 -5.45 -9.16 -0.11
C ILE A 127 -4.27 -8.46 0.55
N ALA A 128 -3.33 -7.96 -0.26
CA ALA A 128 -2.12 -7.30 0.20
C ALA A 128 -1.95 -5.95 -0.50
N GLY A 129 -1.61 -4.92 0.25
CA GLY A 129 -1.42 -3.58 -0.31
C GLY A 129 -1.22 -2.51 0.73
N ALA A 130 -1.42 -1.26 0.32
CA ALA A 130 -1.36 -0.11 1.21
C ALA A 130 -2.20 1.05 0.66
N SER A 131 -2.44 2.02 1.52
CA SER A 131 -3.10 3.27 1.15
C SER A 131 -2.38 4.47 1.72
N SER A 132 -2.64 5.63 1.15
CA SER A 132 -2.34 6.91 1.75
C SER A 132 -3.33 7.97 1.27
N HIS A 133 -3.45 9.05 2.03
CA HIS A 133 -4.19 10.22 1.62
C HIS A 133 -3.34 11.46 1.90
N HIS A 134 -3.09 12.27 0.87
CA HIS A 134 -2.20 13.42 0.97
C HIS A 134 -2.47 14.28 2.20
N ASN A 135 -3.68 14.80 2.33
CA ASN A 135 -4.01 15.73 3.41
C ASN A 135 -4.04 15.06 4.80
N ALA A 136 -4.51 13.80 4.91
CA ALA A 136 -4.53 13.09 6.18
C ALA A 136 -3.09 12.84 6.69
N THR A 137 -2.21 12.43 5.77
CA THR A 137 -0.79 12.16 6.09
C THR A 137 -0.03 13.43 6.41
N GLU A 138 -0.20 14.49 5.61
CA GLU A 138 0.52 15.76 5.80
C GLU A 138 0.22 16.41 7.15
N LYS A 139 -1.00 16.28 7.67
CA LYS A 139 -1.34 16.74 9.02
C LYS A 139 -0.46 16.13 10.12
N GLN A 140 0.00 14.90 9.92
CA GLN A 140 0.71 14.16 10.96
C GLN A 140 2.22 14.20 10.80
N PHE A 141 2.71 14.24 9.56
CA PHE A 141 4.14 14.15 9.28
C PHE A 141 4.80 15.48 8.96
N ARG A 142 4.00 16.53 8.63
CA ARG A 142 4.55 17.82 8.24
C ARG A 142 4.08 18.92 9.15
N TYR A 143 4.90 19.21 10.14
CA TYR A 143 4.67 20.28 11.12
C TYR A 143 4.15 21.61 10.54
N PRO A 144 4.72 22.17 9.44
CA PRO A 144 4.20 23.43 8.90
C PRO A 144 2.76 23.34 8.41
N VAL A 145 2.35 22.21 7.86
CA VAL A 145 0.98 21.98 7.37
C VAL A 145 -0.01 21.89 8.53
N LEU A 146 0.37 21.22 9.60
CA LEU A 146 -0.45 21.09 10.82
C LEU A 146 -0.81 22.45 11.42
N TYR A 147 0.13 23.38 11.42
CA TYR A 147 -0.05 24.73 11.96
C TYR A 147 -0.43 25.77 10.90
N GLY A 148 -0.86 25.37 9.73
CA GLY A 148 -1.24 26.27 8.63
C GLY A 148 -0.04 26.89 7.91
N GLY A 149 1.17 26.39 8.12
CA GLY A 149 2.36 26.83 7.40
C GLY A 149 2.31 26.42 5.93
N GLN A 150 2.94 27.20 5.08
CA GLN A 150 3.05 26.88 3.66
C GLN A 150 4.08 25.80 3.42
N LYS A 151 3.74 24.84 2.57
CA LYS A 151 4.65 23.81 2.10
C LYS A 151 5.66 24.45 1.13
N PRO A 152 7.00 24.30 1.36
CA PRO A 152 7.98 24.81 0.42
C PRO A 152 7.86 24.11 -0.94
N ALA A 153 8.21 24.81 -2.02
CA ALA A 153 8.11 24.27 -3.38
C ALA A 153 8.98 23.01 -3.60
N THR A 154 10.03 22.84 -2.80
CA THR A 154 10.93 21.67 -2.84
C THR A 154 10.39 20.46 -2.07
N ALA A 155 9.36 20.63 -1.26
CA ALA A 155 8.81 19.53 -0.47
C ALA A 155 8.10 18.50 -1.36
N GLN A 156 8.33 17.23 -1.10
CA GLN A 156 7.66 16.13 -1.78
C GLN A 156 6.20 16.04 -1.39
N TRP A 157 5.39 15.52 -2.30
CA TRP A 157 3.97 15.31 -2.12
C TRP A 157 3.67 13.83 -1.85
N THR A 158 2.84 13.57 -0.84
CA THR A 158 2.31 12.24 -0.60
C THR A 158 1.17 11.98 -1.59
N VAL A 159 1.16 10.82 -2.22
CA VAL A 159 0.08 10.40 -3.12
C VAL A 159 -1.21 10.13 -2.33
N SER A 160 -2.37 10.43 -2.92
CA SER A 160 -3.65 9.94 -2.43
C SER A 160 -4.03 8.72 -3.27
N ALA A 161 -3.88 7.53 -2.70
CA ALA A 161 -4.14 6.26 -3.38
C ALA A 161 -4.43 5.13 -2.40
N ALA A 162 -5.19 4.13 -2.87
CA ALA A 162 -5.30 2.80 -2.29
C ALA A 162 -5.01 1.79 -3.38
N GLY A 163 -3.99 0.94 -3.18
CA GLY A 163 -3.55 -0.06 -4.15
C GLY A 163 -3.41 -1.43 -3.51
N TYR A 164 -4.07 -2.42 -4.10
CA TYR A 164 -4.11 -3.78 -3.57
C TYR A 164 -3.89 -4.83 -4.66
N CYS A 165 -3.36 -5.97 -4.26
CA CYS A 165 -3.33 -7.18 -5.06
C CYS A 165 -3.86 -8.38 -4.26
N ILE A 166 -4.32 -9.42 -4.94
CA ILE A 166 -4.58 -10.73 -4.33
C ILE A 166 -3.41 -11.64 -4.63
N VAL A 167 -2.77 -12.12 -3.56
CA VAL A 167 -1.75 -13.16 -3.60
C VAL A 167 -2.43 -14.51 -3.34
N ALA A 168 -2.14 -15.50 -4.19
CA ALA A 168 -2.72 -16.83 -4.15
C ALA A 168 -1.67 -17.90 -4.51
N PRO A 169 -1.95 -19.20 -4.30
CA PRO A 169 -1.14 -20.27 -4.84
C PRO A 169 -0.89 -20.11 -6.33
N HIS A 170 0.20 -20.69 -6.83
CA HIS A 170 0.64 -20.55 -8.21
C HIS A 170 -0.50 -20.80 -9.23
N GLN A 171 -0.65 -19.87 -10.16
CA GLN A 171 -1.59 -19.96 -11.27
C GLN A 171 -0.88 -19.68 -12.61
N ASN A 172 -1.02 -20.59 -13.56
CA ASN A 172 -0.46 -20.41 -14.89
C ASN A 172 -1.01 -19.17 -15.58
N GLY A 173 -0.14 -18.41 -16.24
CA GLY A 173 -0.51 -17.18 -16.92
C GLY A 173 -0.69 -15.95 -16.04
N LYS A 174 -0.44 -16.09 -14.74
CA LYS A 174 -0.41 -14.96 -13.79
C LYS A 174 1.03 -14.61 -13.39
N PRO A 175 1.34 -13.34 -13.08
CA PRO A 175 2.64 -12.97 -12.53
C PRO A 175 2.94 -13.75 -11.26
N SER A 176 4.14 -14.31 -11.17
CA SER A 176 4.58 -15.10 -10.01
C SER A 176 5.61 -14.34 -9.20
N ILE A 177 5.51 -14.44 -7.87
CA ILE A 177 6.48 -13.92 -6.93
C ILE A 177 7.50 -15.02 -6.67
N VAL A 178 8.72 -14.83 -7.18
CA VAL A 178 9.79 -15.87 -7.10
C VAL A 178 10.76 -15.64 -5.96
N ALA A 179 10.96 -14.38 -5.59
CA ALA A 179 11.88 -14.01 -4.51
C ALA A 179 11.49 -12.67 -3.88
N ALA A 180 11.91 -12.47 -2.64
CA ALA A 180 11.78 -11.21 -1.93
C ALA A 180 13.01 -10.93 -1.06
N THR A 181 13.30 -9.66 -0.81
CA THR A 181 14.35 -9.24 0.12
C THR A 181 13.79 -8.21 1.09
N VAL A 182 13.88 -8.51 2.38
CA VAL A 182 13.64 -7.53 3.42
C VAL A 182 14.93 -6.75 3.65
N GLY A 183 14.88 -5.44 3.46
CA GLY A 183 16.03 -4.55 3.69
C GLY A 183 16.40 -4.45 5.15
N LYS A 184 17.54 -3.86 5.41
CA LYS A 184 17.95 -3.42 6.76
C LYS A 184 17.80 -1.92 6.88
N VAL A 185 17.85 -1.41 8.11
CA VAL A 185 17.94 0.02 8.35
C VAL A 185 19.30 0.54 7.83
N VAL A 186 19.23 1.60 7.02
CA VAL A 186 20.41 2.31 6.50
C VAL A 186 20.23 3.78 6.89
N ASP A 187 21.09 4.26 7.78
CA ASP A 187 21.06 5.62 8.30
C ASP A 187 22.31 6.38 7.85
N PHE A 188 22.12 7.48 7.13
CA PHE A 188 23.16 8.42 6.70
C PHE A 188 23.10 9.74 7.48
N ASN A 189 22.41 9.76 8.63
CA ASN A 189 22.19 10.97 9.42
C ASN A 189 21.53 12.11 8.64
N TYR A 190 20.63 11.77 7.72
CA TYR A 190 19.92 12.74 6.89
C TYR A 190 18.76 13.34 7.68
N THR A 191 18.79 14.64 7.93
CA THR A 191 17.87 15.32 8.85
C THR A 191 16.88 16.27 8.20
N ASP A 192 16.93 16.47 6.87
CA ASP A 192 15.98 17.35 6.17
C ASP A 192 14.59 16.68 6.05
N PRO A 193 13.56 17.16 6.79
CA PRO A 193 12.24 16.56 6.79
C PRO A 193 11.47 16.77 5.47
N PHE A 194 11.94 17.70 4.61
CA PHE A 194 11.30 18.01 3.33
C PHE A 194 11.92 17.26 2.14
N HIS A 195 13.00 16.53 2.36
CA HIS A 195 13.70 15.79 1.31
C HIS A 195 13.83 14.31 1.69
N MET A 196 12.71 13.61 1.75
CA MET A 196 12.67 12.18 2.12
C MET A 196 13.51 11.29 1.18
N GLY A 197 13.65 11.66 -0.09
CA GLY A 197 14.46 10.93 -1.06
C GLY A 197 15.91 10.77 -0.64
N GLY A 198 16.49 11.76 0.06
CA GLY A 198 17.83 11.69 0.61
C GLY A 198 18.04 10.56 1.62
N ALA A 199 17.01 10.25 2.41
CA ALA A 199 17.03 9.13 3.35
C ALA A 199 16.64 7.79 2.67
N MET A 200 15.69 7.83 1.73
CA MET A 200 15.13 6.62 1.12
C MET A 200 16.03 6.00 0.05
N ALA A 201 16.71 6.80 -0.76
CA ALA A 201 17.52 6.31 -1.87
C ALA A 201 18.65 5.38 -1.43
N PRO A 202 19.45 5.67 -0.37
CA PRO A 202 20.47 4.76 0.11
C PRO A 202 19.92 3.43 0.62
N ALA A 203 18.78 3.46 1.32
CA ALA A 203 18.14 2.25 1.82
C ALA A 203 17.60 1.37 0.67
N ALA A 204 16.98 1.99 -0.34
CA ALA A 204 16.54 1.28 -1.54
C ALA A 204 17.72 0.68 -2.31
N HIS A 205 18.80 1.44 -2.50
CA HIS A 205 20.03 0.96 -3.16
C HIS A 205 20.60 -0.27 -2.43
N ASP A 206 20.81 -0.21 -1.10
CA ASP A 206 21.34 -1.33 -0.33
C ASP A 206 20.45 -2.59 -0.48
N THR A 207 19.13 -2.42 -0.46
CA THR A 207 18.20 -3.53 -0.59
C THR A 207 18.22 -4.15 -1.99
N ILE A 208 18.26 -3.32 -3.04
CA ILE A 208 18.33 -3.79 -4.44
C ILE A 208 19.62 -4.55 -4.69
N ILE A 209 20.78 -4.01 -4.29
CA ILE A 209 22.06 -4.70 -4.47
C ILE A 209 22.13 -6.05 -3.75
N ARG A 210 21.43 -6.17 -2.61
CA ARG A 210 21.35 -7.45 -1.89
C ARG A 210 20.38 -8.44 -2.53
N HIS A 211 19.45 -7.95 -3.33
CA HIS A 211 18.48 -8.79 -4.02
C HIS A 211 19.07 -9.42 -5.29
N LEU A 212 19.92 -8.66 -6.00
CA LEU A 212 20.60 -9.09 -7.21
C LEU A 212 21.77 -10.06 -6.92
#